data_e5261e958286c8dda01a97bc0fec37ee
#
_entry.id   e5261e958286c8dda01a97bc0fec37ee
#
_cell.length_a   1.000
_cell.length_b   1.000
_cell.length_c   1.000
_cell.angle_alpha   90.00
_cell.angle_beta   90.00
_cell.angle_gamma   90.00
#
_symmetry.space_group_name_H-M   'P 1'
#
loop_
_entity.id
_entity.type
_entity.pdbx_description
1 polymer ?
#
loop_
_entity_poly.entity_id
_entity_poly.type
_entity_poly.pdbx_seq_one_letter_code
_entity_poly.pdbx_strand_id
1 'polypeptide(L)'
;MKPYFIIYISLVFLSQTILAKEIPQIIEIDHPETILFVGNSYLYYNDSLHNHFKRIVEEYDTDFDGSASVKSSTIGGSRLKHHDVERLIKPKAISSIEKFELIILQGGSAEPLSEDNREEFSFFAKKHIDAIKAKDSQAALYMTHAYVKPHKRFKKNQIRVIKDTYTRVGNENEALVIPVGLAFDLAYQENPTIQLHEPDGTHPSLLGTYLAACTVYASIYDKSPIGMKYDYSGAISQEDKIFLQKIADKTTSDYFNKILN
;
A
#
# COMPACT_ATOMS: atom_id res chain seq x y z
N MET A 1 47.82 23.67 54.53
CA MET A 1 47.13 22.65 53.76
C MET A 1 45.97 23.29 53.02
N LYS A 2 46.01 23.39 51.70
CA LYS A 2 44.91 23.90 50.86
C LYS A 2 44.14 22.70 50.30
N PRO A 3 42.79 22.67 50.34
CA PRO A 3 42.04 21.58 49.79
C PRO A 3 41.93 21.74 48.24
N TYR A 4 42.27 20.71 47.50
CA TYR A 4 42.03 20.60 46.07
C TYR A 4 40.60 20.14 45.86
N PHE A 5 39.79 20.99 45.18
CA PHE A 5 38.47 20.64 44.70
C PHE A 5 38.61 19.94 43.36
N ILE A 6 38.27 18.65 43.29
CA ILE A 6 38.21 17.89 42.05
C ILE A 6 36.78 18.05 41.50
N ILE A 7 36.67 18.77 40.37
CA ILE A 7 35.38 18.91 39.64
C ILE A 7 35.28 17.71 38.70
N TYR A 8 34.34 16.79 38.99
CA TYR A 8 33.94 15.76 38.05
C TYR A 8 33.01 16.36 37.00
N ILE A 9 33.50 16.51 35.77
CA ILE A 9 32.68 16.84 34.60
C ILE A 9 32.12 15.53 34.04
N SER A 10 30.85 15.23 34.36
CA SER A 10 30.12 14.13 33.71
C SER A 10 29.75 14.55 32.31
N LEU A 11 30.45 14.00 31.30
CA LEU A 11 30.03 14.11 29.91
C LEU A 11 28.80 13.22 29.70
N VAL A 12 27.62 13.85 29.62
CA VAL A 12 26.42 13.17 29.13
C VAL A 12 26.48 13.09 27.61
N PHE A 13 26.84 11.90 27.09
CA PHE A 13 26.69 11.61 25.68
C PHE A 13 25.22 11.48 25.36
N LEU A 14 24.61 12.55 24.82
CA LEU A 14 23.30 12.46 24.17
C LEU A 14 23.53 11.72 22.84
N SER A 15 23.30 10.41 22.83
CA SER A 15 23.21 9.66 21.56
C SER A 15 21.95 10.11 20.81
N GLN A 16 22.11 11.02 19.88
CA GLN A 16 21.10 11.26 18.86
C GLN A 16 21.07 10.01 17.98
N THR A 17 20.12 9.14 18.21
CA THR A 17 19.74 8.12 17.23
C THR A 17 19.20 8.87 16.01
N ILE A 18 20.07 9.06 15.01
CA ILE A 18 19.64 9.42 13.66
C ILE A 18 18.81 8.21 13.23
N LEU A 19 17.48 8.35 13.22
CA LEU A 19 16.61 7.37 12.56
C LEU A 19 17.07 7.31 11.10
N ALA A 20 17.77 6.24 10.76
CA ALA A 20 18.12 5.96 9.38
C ALA A 20 16.81 5.92 8.57
N LYS A 21 16.78 6.64 7.45
CA LYS A 21 15.63 6.65 6.55
C LYS A 21 15.42 5.21 6.07
N GLU A 22 14.30 4.61 6.41
CA GLU A 22 13.96 3.28 5.92
C GLU A 22 13.90 3.28 4.39
N ILE A 23 14.76 2.46 3.78
CA ILE A 23 14.81 2.27 2.33
C ILE A 23 14.04 0.98 2.06
N PRO A 24 13.06 0.98 1.13
CA PRO A 24 12.31 -0.23 0.82
C PRO A 24 13.23 -1.28 0.19
N GLN A 25 13.06 -2.53 0.62
CA GLN A 25 13.64 -3.65 -0.09
C GLN A 25 12.87 -3.89 -1.39
N ILE A 26 13.61 -4.20 -2.44
CA ILE A 26 13.01 -4.61 -3.71
C ILE A 26 12.69 -6.11 -3.57
N ILE A 27 11.40 -6.41 -3.49
CA ILE A 27 10.90 -7.79 -3.49
C ILE A 27 10.28 -8.03 -4.85
N GLU A 28 10.88 -8.88 -5.64
CA GLU A 28 10.34 -9.27 -6.94
C GLU A 28 9.11 -10.15 -6.75
N ILE A 29 8.04 -9.82 -7.46
CA ILE A 29 6.84 -10.63 -7.54
C ILE A 29 6.87 -11.34 -8.90
N ASP A 30 6.78 -12.65 -8.87
CA ASP A 30 6.89 -13.49 -10.06
C ASP A 30 5.53 -13.58 -10.78
N HIS A 31 5.23 -12.56 -11.59
CA HIS A 31 4.05 -12.43 -12.48
C HIS A 31 2.82 -13.26 -12.04
N PRO A 32 2.16 -12.89 -10.92
CA PRO A 32 1.14 -13.72 -10.33
C PRO A 32 -0.11 -13.79 -11.21
N GLU A 33 -0.59 -15.00 -11.46
CA GLU A 33 -1.84 -15.23 -12.18
C GLU A 33 -3.06 -15.15 -11.25
N THR A 34 -2.90 -15.50 -9.96
CA THR A 34 -4.00 -15.52 -8.98
C THR A 34 -3.71 -14.58 -7.82
N ILE A 35 -4.58 -13.59 -7.62
CA ILE A 35 -4.35 -12.50 -6.68
C ILE A 35 -5.56 -12.31 -5.75
N LEU A 36 -5.27 -12.20 -4.44
CA LEU A 36 -6.27 -11.89 -3.42
C LEU A 36 -5.98 -10.54 -2.75
N PHE A 37 -6.94 -9.64 -2.81
CA PHE A 37 -6.94 -8.41 -2.03
C PHE A 37 -7.66 -8.63 -0.69
N VAL A 38 -7.01 -8.31 0.43
CA VAL A 38 -7.59 -8.42 1.78
C VAL A 38 -7.50 -7.06 2.47
N GLY A 39 -8.64 -6.53 2.94
CA GLY A 39 -8.65 -5.24 3.60
C GLY A 39 -10.05 -4.70 3.90
N ASN A 40 -10.25 -3.40 3.74
CA ASN A 40 -11.46 -2.73 4.16
C ASN A 40 -12.06 -1.82 3.07
N SER A 41 -12.78 -0.76 3.47
CA SER A 41 -13.45 0.16 2.55
C SER A 41 -12.52 0.86 1.55
N TYR A 42 -11.25 1.00 1.84
CA TYR A 42 -10.29 1.53 0.89
C TYR A 42 -10.13 0.66 -0.37
N LEU A 43 -10.47 -0.63 -0.26
CA LEU A 43 -10.44 -1.56 -1.38
C LEU A 43 -11.77 -1.72 -2.11
N TYR A 44 -12.93 -1.50 -1.44
CA TYR A 44 -14.23 -1.78 -2.09
C TYR A 44 -14.99 -0.56 -2.60
N TYR A 45 -14.54 0.68 -2.31
CA TYR A 45 -15.15 1.88 -2.89
C TYR A 45 -15.01 1.91 -4.41
N ASN A 46 -15.93 2.62 -5.08
CA ASN A 46 -15.90 2.90 -6.52
C ASN A 46 -15.69 1.64 -7.39
N ASP A 47 -16.60 0.68 -7.31
CA ASP A 47 -16.54 -0.61 -8.03
C ASP A 47 -15.36 -1.50 -7.61
N SER A 48 -14.79 -1.25 -6.45
CA SER A 48 -13.66 -1.99 -5.86
C SER A 48 -12.34 -1.94 -6.64
N LEU A 49 -11.27 -1.67 -5.95
CA LEU A 49 -9.92 -1.57 -6.51
C LEU A 49 -9.54 -2.80 -7.34
N HIS A 50 -9.87 -4.02 -6.88
CA HIS A 50 -9.54 -5.25 -7.61
C HIS A 50 -10.23 -5.34 -8.98
N ASN A 51 -11.41 -4.71 -9.17
CA ASN A 51 -12.07 -4.64 -10.47
C ASN A 51 -11.38 -3.68 -11.42
N HIS A 52 -10.87 -2.55 -10.95
CA HIS A 52 -10.04 -1.64 -11.75
C HIS A 52 -8.72 -2.31 -12.11
N PHE A 53 -8.07 -2.93 -11.13
CA PHE A 53 -6.79 -3.60 -11.32
C PHE A 53 -6.88 -4.71 -12.39
N LYS A 54 -7.87 -5.61 -12.30
CA LYS A 54 -8.00 -6.69 -13.28
C LYS A 54 -8.20 -6.17 -14.72
N ARG A 55 -9.01 -5.10 -14.89
CA ARG A 55 -9.24 -4.49 -16.21
C ARG A 55 -7.98 -3.82 -16.78
N ILE A 56 -7.13 -3.27 -15.92
CA ILE A 56 -5.81 -2.76 -16.29
C ILE A 56 -4.92 -3.91 -16.77
N VAL A 57 -4.88 -5.04 -16.05
CA VAL A 57 -4.08 -6.21 -16.44
C VAL A 57 -4.61 -6.84 -17.73
N GLU A 58 -5.93 -7.02 -17.86
CA GLU A 58 -6.59 -7.55 -19.06
C GLU A 58 -6.33 -6.70 -20.32
N GLU A 59 -6.14 -5.40 -20.19
CA GLU A 59 -5.75 -4.54 -21.32
C GLU A 59 -4.30 -4.83 -21.77
N TYR A 60 -3.44 -5.14 -20.83
CA TYR A 60 -2.03 -5.39 -21.09
C TYR A 60 -1.76 -6.85 -21.52
N ASP A 61 -2.45 -7.78 -20.89
CA ASP A 61 -2.38 -9.21 -21.14
C ASP A 61 -3.78 -9.74 -21.49
N THR A 62 -4.02 -9.95 -22.77
CA THR A 62 -5.34 -10.38 -23.28
C THR A 62 -5.69 -11.83 -22.92
N ASP A 63 -4.73 -12.62 -22.49
CA ASP A 63 -4.93 -14.01 -22.04
C ASP A 63 -5.26 -14.07 -20.54
N PHE A 64 -5.11 -12.98 -19.81
CA PHE A 64 -5.41 -12.90 -18.40
C PHE A 64 -6.93 -12.83 -18.14
N ASP A 65 -7.50 -13.86 -17.50
CA ASP A 65 -8.88 -13.83 -17.02
C ASP A 65 -8.95 -13.26 -15.59
N GLY A 66 -9.00 -11.95 -15.47
CA GLY A 66 -9.07 -11.28 -14.17
C GLY A 66 -10.32 -11.63 -13.37
N SER A 67 -11.42 -12.03 -14.05
CA SER A 67 -12.65 -12.43 -13.38
C SER A 67 -12.52 -13.79 -12.71
N ALA A 68 -11.75 -14.71 -13.28
CA ALA A 68 -11.40 -15.98 -12.63
C ALA A 68 -10.33 -15.78 -11.55
N SER A 69 -9.32 -14.95 -11.80
CA SER A 69 -8.02 -14.91 -11.13
C SER A 69 -7.94 -13.91 -9.97
N VAL A 70 -8.60 -12.75 -10.08
CA VAL A 70 -8.48 -11.67 -9.07
C VAL A 70 -9.70 -11.64 -8.16
N LYS A 71 -9.46 -11.75 -6.86
CA LYS A 71 -10.52 -11.76 -5.83
C LYS A 71 -10.26 -10.73 -4.74
N SER A 72 -11.29 -10.44 -3.98
CA SER A 72 -11.23 -9.52 -2.85
C SER A 72 -12.02 -10.07 -1.65
N SER A 73 -11.45 -9.92 -0.46
CA SER A 73 -12.11 -10.21 0.82
C SER A 73 -12.01 -8.98 1.71
N THR A 74 -13.11 -8.29 1.91
CA THR A 74 -13.14 -7.01 2.62
C THR A 74 -14.15 -6.98 3.76
N ILE A 75 -13.77 -6.29 4.84
CA ILE A 75 -14.63 -6.03 6.00
C ILE A 75 -14.61 -4.52 6.26
N GLY A 76 -15.76 -3.86 6.25
CA GLY A 76 -15.87 -2.41 6.49
C GLY A 76 -15.22 -1.99 7.81
N GLY A 77 -14.32 -0.99 7.77
CA GLY A 77 -13.62 -0.46 8.95
C GLY A 77 -12.66 -1.43 9.63
N SER A 78 -12.30 -2.53 8.98
CA SER A 78 -11.39 -3.53 9.57
C SER A 78 -9.95 -3.05 9.69
N ARG A 79 -9.22 -3.72 10.57
CA ARG A 79 -7.76 -3.79 10.68
C ARG A 79 -7.30 -5.17 10.27
N LEU A 80 -6.01 -5.39 10.09
CA LEU A 80 -5.47 -6.71 9.73
C LEU A 80 -5.89 -7.81 10.71
N LYS A 81 -5.97 -7.51 12.00
CA LYS A 81 -6.40 -8.47 13.04
C LYS A 81 -7.79 -9.08 12.85
N HIS A 82 -8.66 -8.43 12.08
CA HIS A 82 -10.04 -8.88 11.87
C HIS A 82 -10.18 -9.90 10.73
N HIS A 83 -9.11 -10.13 9.97
CA HIS A 83 -9.10 -11.04 8.84
C HIS A 83 -8.54 -12.41 9.21
N ASP A 84 -9.27 -13.45 8.88
CA ASP A 84 -8.79 -14.85 8.98
C ASP A 84 -8.10 -15.23 7.67
N VAL A 85 -6.88 -14.68 7.47
CA VAL A 85 -6.11 -14.90 6.23
C VAL A 85 -5.79 -16.37 6.06
N GLU A 86 -5.48 -17.10 7.13
CA GLU A 86 -5.20 -18.54 7.08
C GLU A 86 -6.37 -19.35 6.49
N ARG A 87 -7.62 -18.93 6.77
CA ARG A 87 -8.81 -19.52 6.15
C ARG A 87 -8.97 -19.11 4.70
N LEU A 88 -8.75 -17.80 4.40
CA LEU A 88 -8.96 -17.25 3.05
C LEU A 88 -8.03 -17.87 2.00
N ILE A 89 -6.82 -18.29 2.40
CA ILE A 89 -5.82 -18.88 1.50
C ILE A 89 -5.89 -20.42 1.41
N LYS A 90 -6.91 -21.05 2.02
CA LYS A 90 -7.14 -22.49 1.81
C LYS A 90 -7.67 -22.75 0.40
N PRO A 91 -7.35 -23.91 -0.19
CA PRO A 91 -7.91 -24.29 -1.48
C PRO A 91 -9.44 -24.14 -1.51
N LYS A 92 -9.94 -23.45 -2.54
CA LYS A 92 -11.38 -23.23 -2.76
C LYS A 92 -12.11 -22.48 -1.64
N ALA A 93 -11.39 -21.76 -0.75
CA ALA A 93 -12.02 -20.91 0.26
C ALA A 93 -12.73 -19.70 -0.35
N ILE A 94 -12.23 -19.25 -1.49
CA ILE A 94 -12.83 -18.20 -2.30
C ILE A 94 -12.92 -18.69 -3.75
N SER A 95 -14.14 -18.85 -4.25
CA SER A 95 -14.39 -19.35 -5.61
C SER A 95 -13.76 -20.74 -5.85
N SER A 96 -13.39 -21.05 -7.09
CA SER A 96 -12.73 -22.30 -7.47
C SER A 96 -11.20 -22.24 -7.40
N ILE A 97 -10.63 -21.18 -6.84
CA ILE A 97 -9.17 -20.96 -6.80
C ILE A 97 -8.54 -21.95 -5.83
N GLU A 98 -7.60 -22.75 -6.33
CA GLU A 98 -6.86 -23.72 -5.50
C GLU A 98 -5.75 -23.06 -4.69
N LYS A 99 -5.09 -22.04 -5.24
CA LYS A 99 -4.01 -21.28 -4.59
C LYS A 99 -4.02 -19.85 -5.09
N PHE A 100 -3.89 -18.89 -4.18
CA PHE A 100 -3.51 -17.52 -4.54
C PHE A 100 -1.99 -17.41 -4.52
N GLU A 101 -1.42 -16.93 -5.59
CA GLU A 101 0.02 -16.74 -5.72
C GLU A 101 0.49 -15.46 -5.04
N LEU A 102 -0.34 -14.42 -5.07
CA LEU A 102 -0.10 -13.16 -4.37
C LEU A 102 -1.29 -12.77 -3.49
N ILE A 103 -1.01 -12.43 -2.24
CA ILE A 103 -1.98 -11.87 -1.31
C ILE A 103 -1.57 -10.45 -0.94
N ILE A 104 -2.44 -9.48 -1.25
CA ILE A 104 -2.23 -8.06 -0.94
C ILE A 104 -3.01 -7.73 0.33
N LEU A 105 -2.29 -7.36 1.38
CA LEU A 105 -2.83 -7.05 2.70
C LEU A 105 -2.92 -5.54 2.90
N GLN A 106 -4.12 -5.01 3.14
CA GLN A 106 -4.33 -3.60 3.45
C GLN A 106 -4.75 -3.45 4.91
N GLY A 107 -3.96 -2.72 5.66
CA GLY A 107 -4.23 -2.39 7.07
C GLY A 107 -5.34 -1.37 7.26
N GLY A 108 -5.76 -1.15 8.50
CA GLY A 108 -6.70 -0.09 8.85
C GLY A 108 -6.06 1.28 8.70
N SER A 109 -6.83 2.26 8.23
CA SER A 109 -6.35 3.62 7.94
C SER A 109 -5.69 4.33 9.14
N ALA A 110 -6.01 3.95 10.37
CA ALA A 110 -5.44 4.51 11.58
C ALA A 110 -4.32 3.65 12.21
N GLU A 111 -4.04 2.47 11.68
CA GLU A 111 -3.01 1.59 12.26
C GLU A 111 -1.61 2.22 12.27
N PRO A 112 -1.16 2.98 11.26
CA PRO A 112 0.15 3.63 11.32
C PRO A 112 0.25 4.82 12.31
N LEU A 113 -0.87 5.33 12.87
CA LEU A 113 -0.93 6.66 13.46
C LEU A 113 -0.61 6.74 14.95
N SER A 114 -0.60 5.64 15.69
CA SER A 114 -0.18 5.57 17.09
C SER A 114 0.76 4.40 17.31
N GLU A 115 1.55 4.43 18.36
CA GLU A 115 2.53 3.39 18.67
C GLU A 115 1.86 2.04 18.88
N ASP A 116 0.89 1.95 19.78
CA ASP A 116 0.13 0.72 20.06
C ASP A 116 -0.49 0.12 18.77
N ASN A 117 -1.03 0.98 17.91
CA ASN A 117 -1.63 0.51 16.65
C ASN A 117 -0.56 0.03 15.65
N ARG A 118 0.63 0.63 15.63
CA ARG A 118 1.75 0.16 14.79
C ARG A 118 2.29 -1.18 15.26
N GLU A 119 2.36 -1.40 16.56
CA GLU A 119 2.75 -2.69 17.13
C GLU A 119 1.72 -3.77 16.78
N GLU A 120 0.43 -3.47 16.96
CA GLU A 120 -0.66 -4.39 16.56
C GLU A 120 -0.59 -4.70 15.05
N PHE A 121 -0.43 -3.67 14.20
CA PHE A 121 -0.26 -3.82 12.76
C PHE A 121 0.94 -4.72 12.41
N SER A 122 2.11 -4.46 13.01
CA SER A 122 3.32 -5.23 12.78
C SER A 122 3.14 -6.70 13.16
N PHE A 123 2.51 -6.96 14.31
CA PHE A 123 2.23 -8.33 14.77
C PHE A 123 1.32 -9.10 13.80
N PHE A 124 0.18 -8.50 13.39
CA PHE A 124 -0.75 -9.18 12.50
C PHE A 124 -0.26 -9.25 11.06
N ALA A 125 0.48 -8.24 10.57
CA ALA A 125 1.14 -8.30 9.28
C ALA A 125 2.11 -9.48 9.22
N LYS A 126 3.01 -9.60 10.22
CA LYS A 126 3.92 -10.74 10.31
C LYS A 126 3.18 -12.07 10.34
N LYS A 127 2.18 -12.20 11.22
CA LYS A 127 1.38 -13.44 11.33
C LYS A 127 0.79 -13.86 9.98
N HIS A 128 0.19 -12.91 9.25
CA HIS A 128 -0.45 -13.21 7.97
C HIS A 128 0.59 -13.50 6.87
N ILE A 129 1.70 -12.75 6.82
CA ILE A 129 2.77 -12.98 5.86
C ILE A 129 3.41 -14.36 6.08
N ASP A 130 3.67 -14.75 7.32
CA ASP A 130 4.19 -16.08 7.64
C ASP A 130 3.25 -17.19 7.15
N ALA A 131 1.94 -17.03 7.38
CA ALA A 131 0.92 -17.99 6.92
C ALA A 131 0.85 -18.08 5.38
N ILE A 132 1.00 -16.95 4.69
CA ILE A 132 1.03 -16.86 3.22
C ILE A 132 2.27 -17.58 2.68
N LYS A 133 3.44 -17.26 3.21
CA LYS A 133 4.72 -17.86 2.81
C LYS A 133 4.76 -19.36 3.06
N ALA A 134 4.12 -19.84 4.13
CA ALA A 134 3.99 -21.28 4.42
C ALA A 134 3.14 -22.06 3.38
N LYS A 135 2.52 -21.35 2.43
CA LYS A 135 1.79 -21.91 1.27
C LYS A 135 2.51 -21.67 -0.05
N ASP A 136 3.78 -21.34 -0.02
CA ASP A 136 4.58 -20.97 -1.20
C ASP A 136 3.89 -19.86 -2.03
N SER A 137 3.30 -18.89 -1.33
CA SER A 137 2.64 -17.72 -1.90
C SER A 137 3.39 -16.45 -1.48
N GLN A 138 3.27 -15.39 -2.29
CA GLN A 138 3.89 -14.11 -2.01
C GLN A 138 2.92 -13.17 -1.30
N ALA A 139 3.46 -12.28 -0.48
CA ALA A 139 2.69 -11.27 0.24
C ALA A 139 3.11 -9.86 -0.17
N ALA A 140 2.12 -8.97 -0.29
CA ALA A 140 2.36 -7.54 -0.44
C ALA A 140 1.56 -6.75 0.60
N LEU A 141 2.10 -5.62 1.03
CA LEU A 141 1.45 -4.66 1.91
C LEU A 141 0.98 -3.44 1.10
N TYR A 142 -0.30 -3.19 1.10
CA TYR A 142 -0.87 -1.98 0.48
C TYR A 142 -0.73 -0.80 1.46
N MET A 143 0.20 0.12 1.18
CA MET A 143 0.40 1.33 1.97
C MET A 143 -0.81 2.25 1.85
N THR A 144 -1.53 2.46 2.95
CA THR A 144 -2.72 3.32 2.99
C THR A 144 -2.36 4.79 2.76
N HIS A 145 -3.27 5.54 2.14
CA HIS A 145 -3.15 6.99 2.01
C HIS A 145 -3.48 7.72 3.32
N ALA A 146 -2.99 8.96 3.44
CA ALA A 146 -3.24 9.82 4.59
C ALA A 146 -4.65 10.43 4.53
N TYR A 147 -5.19 10.80 5.69
CA TYR A 147 -6.42 11.59 5.77
C TYR A 147 -6.22 12.99 5.22
N VAL A 148 -7.25 13.54 4.58
CA VAL A 148 -7.32 14.95 4.18
C VAL A 148 -8.46 15.67 4.91
N LYS A 149 -8.49 17.00 4.87
CA LYS A 149 -9.63 17.75 5.41
C LYS A 149 -10.91 17.41 4.62
N PRO A 150 -12.07 17.28 5.27
CA PRO A 150 -12.38 17.65 6.66
C PRO A 150 -12.24 16.52 7.70
N HIS A 151 -11.58 15.40 7.38
CA HIS A 151 -11.52 14.27 8.30
C HIS A 151 -10.88 14.64 9.66
N LYS A 152 -11.52 14.24 10.77
CA LYS A 152 -11.11 14.62 12.15
C LYS A 152 -9.71 14.15 12.54
N ARG A 153 -9.18 13.11 11.89
CA ARG A 153 -7.82 12.59 12.12
C ARG A 153 -6.79 13.20 11.17
N PHE A 154 -7.17 14.13 10.32
CA PHE A 154 -6.21 14.82 9.47
C PHE A 154 -5.09 15.46 10.31
N LYS A 155 -3.85 15.20 9.94
CA LYS A 155 -2.65 15.88 10.44
C LYS A 155 -1.70 16.13 9.29
N LYS A 156 -1.05 17.29 9.31
CA LYS A 156 -0.01 17.59 8.31
C LYS A 156 1.14 16.57 8.38
N ASN A 157 1.64 16.16 7.24
CA ASN A 157 2.76 15.21 7.12
C ASN A 157 2.49 13.79 7.66
N GLN A 158 1.23 13.38 7.77
CA GLN A 158 0.85 12.02 8.19
C GLN A 158 1.48 10.93 7.33
N ILE A 159 1.70 11.22 6.05
CA ILE A 159 2.28 10.26 5.10
C ILE A 159 3.67 9.75 5.54
N ARG A 160 4.43 10.54 6.28
CA ARG A 160 5.76 10.13 6.76
C ARG A 160 5.68 8.91 7.69
N VAL A 161 4.83 8.99 8.72
CA VAL A 161 4.67 7.88 9.66
C VAL A 161 4.03 6.66 9.00
N ILE A 162 3.14 6.86 8.02
CA ILE A 162 2.55 5.78 7.23
C ILE A 162 3.64 5.08 6.43
N LYS A 163 4.42 5.84 5.64
CA LYS A 163 5.55 5.32 4.88
C LYS A 163 6.51 4.53 5.76
N ASP A 164 7.01 5.14 6.83
CA ASP A 164 8.01 4.53 7.70
C ASP A 164 7.48 3.22 8.31
N THR A 165 6.20 3.20 8.72
CA THR A 165 5.56 1.99 9.27
C THR A 165 5.49 0.87 8.24
N TYR A 166 4.94 1.13 7.05
CA TYR A 166 4.77 0.11 6.02
C TYR A 166 6.12 -0.38 5.47
N THR A 167 7.07 0.55 5.23
CA THR A 167 8.40 0.18 4.72
C THR A 167 9.14 -0.70 5.72
N ARG A 168 9.14 -0.33 7.01
CA ARG A 168 9.77 -1.13 8.06
C ARG A 168 9.14 -2.53 8.14
N VAL A 169 7.81 -2.61 8.22
CA VAL A 169 7.11 -3.90 8.34
C VAL A 169 7.31 -4.77 7.10
N GLY A 170 7.33 -4.17 5.89
CA GLY A 170 7.64 -4.88 4.66
C GLY A 170 9.05 -5.45 4.66
N ASN A 171 10.04 -4.62 5.03
CA ASN A 171 11.44 -5.04 5.10
C ASN A 171 11.66 -6.17 6.14
N GLU A 172 11.10 -6.01 7.35
CA GLU A 172 11.21 -7.00 8.43
C GLU A 172 10.61 -8.37 8.06
N ASN A 173 9.66 -8.41 7.12
CA ASN A 173 8.94 -9.62 6.74
C ASN A 173 9.16 -10.01 5.27
N GLU A 174 10.09 -9.38 4.55
CA GLU A 174 10.37 -9.65 3.13
C GLU A 174 9.07 -9.68 2.31
N ALA A 175 8.24 -8.65 2.45
CA ALA A 175 7.01 -8.46 1.71
C ALA A 175 7.10 -7.18 0.88
N LEU A 176 6.62 -7.24 -0.37
CA LEU A 176 6.53 -6.06 -1.22
C LEU A 176 5.67 -4.98 -0.55
N VAL A 177 6.08 -3.72 -0.60
CA VAL A 177 5.25 -2.60 -0.15
C VAL A 177 4.78 -1.79 -1.35
N ILE A 178 3.50 -1.79 -1.61
CA ILE A 178 2.88 -1.05 -2.71
C ILE A 178 2.63 0.40 -2.25
N PRO A 179 3.28 1.43 -2.82
CA PRO A 179 3.37 2.77 -2.25
C PRO A 179 2.15 3.66 -2.57
N VAL A 180 0.91 3.14 -2.48
CA VAL A 180 -0.29 3.89 -2.86
C VAL A 180 -0.44 5.19 -2.06
N GLY A 181 -0.15 5.18 -0.76
CA GLY A 181 -0.22 6.39 0.05
C GLY A 181 0.71 7.49 -0.42
N LEU A 182 1.90 7.13 -0.92
CA LEU A 182 2.84 8.09 -1.51
C LEU A 182 2.35 8.61 -2.87
N ALA A 183 1.66 7.78 -3.66
CA ALA A 183 1.06 8.23 -4.92
C ALA A 183 -0.02 9.30 -4.69
N PHE A 184 -0.87 9.12 -3.67
CA PHE A 184 -1.83 10.15 -3.27
C PHE A 184 -1.15 11.44 -2.83
N ASP A 185 -0.11 11.35 -2.01
CA ASP A 185 0.64 12.51 -1.51
C ASP A 185 1.31 13.27 -2.67
N LEU A 186 1.97 12.58 -3.59
CA LEU A 186 2.60 13.17 -4.77
C LEU A 186 1.56 13.83 -5.68
N ALA A 187 0.42 13.17 -5.93
CA ALA A 187 -0.63 13.74 -6.75
C ALA A 187 -1.15 15.07 -6.20
N TYR A 188 -1.35 15.17 -4.88
CA TYR A 188 -1.74 16.43 -4.23
C TYR A 188 -0.64 17.48 -4.23
N GLN A 189 0.64 17.10 -4.24
CA GLN A 189 1.75 18.05 -4.38
C GLN A 189 1.81 18.65 -5.78
N GLU A 190 1.59 17.84 -6.81
CA GLU A 190 1.64 18.28 -8.22
C GLU A 190 0.33 18.95 -8.68
N ASN A 191 -0.83 18.49 -8.19
CA ASN A 191 -2.15 19.08 -8.43
C ASN A 191 -2.97 19.17 -7.14
N PRO A 192 -2.88 20.28 -6.39
CA PRO A 192 -3.60 20.44 -5.11
C PRO A 192 -5.14 20.44 -5.22
N THR A 193 -5.69 20.57 -6.44
CA THR A 193 -7.14 20.65 -6.69
C THR A 193 -7.75 19.31 -7.08
N ILE A 194 -6.94 18.29 -7.35
CA ILE A 194 -7.43 16.97 -7.72
C ILE A 194 -8.24 16.35 -6.57
N GLN A 195 -9.30 15.64 -6.90
CA GLN A 195 -10.20 15.05 -5.91
C GLN A 195 -9.94 13.53 -5.80
N LEU A 196 -8.96 13.13 -4.97
CA LEU A 196 -8.63 11.71 -4.76
C LEU A 196 -9.39 11.07 -3.61
N HIS A 197 -10.03 11.90 -2.76
CA HIS A 197 -10.84 11.43 -1.64
C HIS A 197 -12.30 11.81 -1.84
N GLU A 198 -13.18 10.99 -1.28
CA GLU A 198 -14.56 11.36 -1.06
C GLU A 198 -14.67 12.57 -0.11
N PRO A 199 -15.83 13.24 -0.02
CA PRO A 199 -16.00 14.41 0.84
C PRO A 199 -15.72 14.17 2.33
N ASP A 200 -15.69 12.93 2.79
CA ASP A 200 -15.34 12.56 4.16
C ASP A 200 -13.85 12.68 4.49
N GLY A 201 -13.00 12.85 3.48
CA GLY A 201 -11.56 13.01 3.59
C GLY A 201 -10.80 11.75 3.99
N THR A 202 -11.41 10.58 3.83
CA THR A 202 -10.79 9.29 4.13
C THR A 202 -10.94 8.26 3.02
N HIS A 203 -12.16 8.03 2.51
CA HIS A 203 -12.36 7.05 1.44
C HIS A 203 -11.84 7.56 0.10
N PRO A 204 -11.30 6.68 -0.75
CA PRO A 204 -10.88 7.08 -2.07
C PRO A 204 -12.09 7.46 -2.94
N SER A 205 -11.94 8.48 -3.76
CA SER A 205 -12.84 8.76 -4.89
C SER A 205 -12.58 7.80 -6.04
N LEU A 206 -13.32 7.93 -7.14
CA LEU A 206 -13.04 7.17 -8.37
C LEU A 206 -11.61 7.42 -8.87
N LEU A 207 -11.15 8.68 -8.88
CA LEU A 207 -9.77 9.02 -9.29
C LEU A 207 -8.74 8.42 -8.33
N GLY A 208 -9.02 8.43 -7.01
CA GLY A 208 -8.16 7.80 -6.02
C GLY A 208 -8.08 6.29 -6.19
N THR A 209 -9.21 5.62 -6.47
CA THR A 209 -9.24 4.18 -6.72
C THR A 209 -8.47 3.82 -8.01
N TYR A 210 -8.60 4.62 -9.05
CA TYR A 210 -7.85 4.45 -10.29
C TYR A 210 -6.34 4.62 -10.09
N LEU A 211 -5.92 5.69 -9.40
CA LEU A 211 -4.52 5.91 -9.04
C LEU A 211 -3.94 4.71 -8.26
N ALA A 212 -4.71 4.22 -7.28
CA ALA A 212 -4.32 3.05 -6.51
C ALA A 212 -4.15 1.81 -7.40
N ALA A 213 -5.07 1.57 -8.33
CA ALA A 213 -4.99 0.43 -9.26
C ALA A 213 -3.75 0.50 -10.18
N CYS A 214 -3.44 1.70 -10.72
CA CYS A 214 -2.24 1.94 -11.50
C CYS A 214 -0.96 1.70 -10.67
N THR A 215 -0.95 2.16 -9.40
CA THR A 215 0.20 1.96 -8.50
C THR A 215 0.40 0.49 -8.14
N VAL A 216 -0.71 -0.25 -7.90
CA VAL A 216 -0.66 -1.71 -7.67
C VAL A 216 -0.09 -2.42 -8.89
N TYR A 217 -0.59 -2.10 -10.09
CA TYR A 217 -0.10 -2.67 -11.33
C TYR A 217 1.41 -2.44 -11.52
N ALA A 218 1.84 -1.19 -11.39
CA ALA A 218 3.24 -0.80 -11.55
C ALA A 218 4.16 -1.53 -10.55
N SER A 219 3.70 -1.70 -9.31
CA SER A 219 4.48 -2.34 -8.25
C SER A 219 4.60 -3.85 -8.40
N ILE A 220 3.56 -4.53 -8.94
CA ILE A 220 3.52 -5.99 -9.07
C ILE A 220 4.23 -6.45 -10.35
N TYR A 221 3.94 -5.78 -11.48
CA TYR A 221 4.43 -6.23 -12.78
C TYR A 221 5.70 -5.53 -13.24
N ASP A 222 6.21 -4.57 -12.48
CA ASP A 222 7.39 -3.75 -12.84
C ASP A 222 7.23 -3.06 -14.20
N LYS A 223 6.01 -2.60 -14.49
CA LYS A 223 5.64 -2.01 -15.76
C LYS A 223 5.00 -0.65 -15.58
N SER A 224 5.33 0.27 -16.49
CA SER A 224 4.72 1.60 -16.49
C SER A 224 3.23 1.53 -16.85
N PRO A 225 2.32 2.16 -16.09
CA PRO A 225 0.93 2.28 -16.45
C PRO A 225 0.68 3.38 -17.50
N ILE A 226 1.71 4.13 -17.89
CA ILE A 226 1.57 5.24 -18.85
C ILE A 226 1.14 4.71 -20.22
N GLY A 227 0.08 5.30 -20.77
CA GLY A 227 -0.45 4.92 -22.10
C GLY A 227 -1.57 3.89 -22.07
N MET A 228 -1.93 3.35 -20.91
CA MET A 228 -3.09 2.48 -20.78
C MET A 228 -4.39 3.20 -21.17
N LYS A 229 -5.27 2.50 -21.85
CA LYS A 229 -6.53 3.06 -22.38
C LYS A 229 -7.66 3.03 -21.35
N TYR A 230 -7.61 2.06 -20.42
CA TYR A 230 -8.65 1.90 -19.42
C TYR A 230 -8.96 3.22 -18.69
N ASP A 231 -10.23 3.62 -18.69
CA ASP A 231 -10.71 4.90 -18.15
C ASP A 231 -12.08 4.75 -17.45
N TYR A 232 -12.42 3.52 -17.04
CA TYR A 232 -13.70 3.17 -16.44
C TYR A 232 -14.88 3.58 -17.33
N SER A 233 -14.86 3.16 -18.58
CA SER A 233 -15.89 3.46 -19.58
C SER A 233 -16.13 4.95 -19.82
N GLY A 234 -15.05 5.73 -19.82
CA GLY A 234 -15.08 7.18 -20.05
C GLY A 234 -15.47 8.02 -18.81
N ALA A 235 -15.60 7.40 -17.64
CA ALA A 235 -15.89 8.13 -16.40
C ALA A 235 -14.66 8.89 -15.86
N ILE A 236 -13.46 8.52 -16.28
CA ILE A 236 -12.20 9.20 -15.97
C ILE A 236 -11.78 10.02 -17.18
N SER A 237 -11.61 11.32 -17.05
CA SER A 237 -11.20 12.19 -18.14
C SER A 237 -9.82 11.79 -18.68
N GLN A 238 -9.57 12.09 -19.95
CA GLN A 238 -8.26 11.81 -20.55
C GLN A 238 -7.12 12.55 -19.85
N GLU A 239 -7.38 13.76 -19.35
CA GLU A 239 -6.41 14.57 -18.61
C GLU A 239 -6.08 13.92 -17.27
N ASP A 240 -7.09 13.58 -16.47
CA ASP A 240 -6.90 12.90 -15.18
C ASP A 240 -6.21 11.56 -15.36
N LYS A 241 -6.62 10.77 -16.35
CA LYS A 241 -6.02 9.47 -16.66
C LYS A 241 -4.53 9.58 -16.91
N ILE A 242 -4.11 10.46 -17.81
CA ILE A 242 -2.69 10.67 -18.13
C ILE A 242 -1.92 11.16 -16.89
N PHE A 243 -2.50 12.10 -16.14
CA PHE A 243 -1.89 12.61 -14.93
C PHE A 243 -1.67 11.49 -13.89
N LEU A 244 -2.72 10.73 -13.57
CA LEU A 244 -2.67 9.67 -12.54
C LEU A 244 -1.74 8.51 -12.93
N GLN A 245 -1.68 8.14 -14.20
CA GLN A 245 -0.71 7.16 -14.70
C GLN A 245 0.74 7.62 -14.49
N LYS A 246 1.05 8.88 -14.80
CA LYS A 246 2.38 9.46 -14.55
C LYS A 246 2.72 9.51 -13.06
N ILE A 247 1.76 9.85 -12.21
CA ILE A 247 1.95 9.82 -10.75
C ILE A 247 2.25 8.41 -10.25
N ALA A 248 1.50 7.41 -10.71
CA ALA A 248 1.73 6.02 -10.32
C ALA A 248 3.12 5.53 -10.75
N ASP A 249 3.49 5.79 -12.01
CA ASP A 249 4.80 5.48 -12.57
C ASP A 249 5.93 6.11 -11.75
N LYS A 250 5.88 7.44 -11.61
CA LYS A 250 6.89 8.19 -10.87
C LYS A 250 6.99 7.76 -9.42
N THR A 251 5.87 7.56 -8.73
CA THR A 251 5.87 7.15 -7.32
C THR A 251 6.52 5.79 -7.14
N THR A 252 6.17 4.83 -8.00
CA THR A 252 6.72 3.46 -7.93
C THR A 252 8.20 3.47 -8.26
N SER A 253 8.61 4.17 -9.32
CA SER A 253 10.01 4.35 -9.71
C SER A 253 10.86 4.98 -8.60
N ASP A 254 10.37 6.09 -8.02
CA ASP A 254 11.07 6.81 -6.94
C ASP A 254 11.14 5.98 -5.65
N TYR A 255 10.06 5.25 -5.32
CA TYR A 255 10.00 4.44 -4.10
C TYR A 255 11.00 3.28 -4.14
N PHE A 256 11.09 2.57 -5.26
CA PHE A 256 12.00 1.44 -5.42
C PHE A 256 13.37 1.82 -6.02
N ASN A 257 13.58 3.11 -6.35
CA ASN A 257 14.79 3.60 -7.00
C ASN A 257 15.13 2.82 -8.27
N LYS A 258 14.14 2.62 -9.15
CA LYS A 258 14.27 1.91 -10.43
C LYS A 258 13.45 2.58 -11.53
N ILE A 259 13.74 2.23 -12.77
CA ILE A 259 12.92 2.62 -13.93
C ILE A 259 11.98 1.46 -14.25
N LEU A 260 10.69 1.75 -14.41
CA LEU A 260 9.70 0.75 -14.85
C LEU A 260 9.84 0.48 -16.35
N ASN A 261 9.57 -0.77 -16.74
CA ASN A 261 9.62 -1.22 -18.13
C ASN A 261 8.42 -0.77 -18.97
#